data_2b1127bd8f633fedeb1331ad61f3b609
#
_entry.id   2b1127bd8f633fedeb1331ad61f3b609
#
_cell.length_a   1.000
_cell.length_b   1.000
_cell.length_c   1.000
_cell.angle_alpha   90.00
_cell.angle_beta   90.00
_cell.angle_gamma   90.00
#
_symmetry.space_group_name_H-M   'P 1'
#
loop_
_entity.id
_entity.type
_entity.pdbx_description
1 polymer ?
#
loop_
_entity_poly.entity_id
_entity_poly.type
_entity_poly.pdbx_seq_one_letter_code
_entity_poly.pdbx_strand_id
1 'polypeptide(L)'
;MIGHACGHNVIAASAVGAGLALAPLVDDLGITLSVIGTPAEEGGGGKILMLERGAFAGVHAALMVHPTPNEDLYPRISAVAHMRVQYTGRESHAAIAPELGVNAADAMTVAQVAIGLLRQHLRPFDQIHGIVTHGGDATNVVPAHTEGTWMARSRTLDELEHLRPRIERCFEAGALASGTTLALSDECPTYAHMEHDHDLAETYRANATALGRPRSDDGVATYSTDMGNVSLAMPSIHPCIAIETGGAVNHQPEFARAAVNASADRAVTEGALAMAWTVIDAATGALRDRLLGGGPPES
;
A
#
# COMPACT_ATOMS: atom_id res chain seq x y z
N MET A 1 -14.77 -17.58 -0.73
CA MET A 1 -15.28 -16.92 -1.96
C MET A 1 -14.22 -15.89 -2.35
N ILE A 2 -13.76 -15.91 -3.59
CA ILE A 2 -12.86 -14.89 -4.12
C ILE A 2 -13.72 -13.69 -4.52
N GLY A 3 -13.34 -12.48 -4.13
CA GLY A 3 -14.10 -11.25 -4.43
C GLY A 3 -13.23 -10.01 -4.24
N HIS A 4 -13.73 -8.86 -4.72
CA HIS A 4 -13.03 -7.58 -4.64
C HIS A 4 -13.30 -6.89 -3.29
N ALA A 5 -12.70 -7.41 -2.20
CA ALA A 5 -12.89 -6.85 -0.86
C ALA A 5 -12.19 -5.49 -0.64
N CYS A 6 -11.37 -5.04 -1.60
CA CYS A 6 -10.82 -3.70 -1.66
C CYS A 6 -11.45 -2.82 -2.78
N GLY A 7 -12.33 -3.40 -3.62
CA GLY A 7 -13.03 -2.64 -4.66
C GLY A 7 -12.21 -2.36 -5.91
N HIS A 8 -11.19 -3.16 -6.22
CA HIS A 8 -10.36 -2.97 -7.42
C HIS A 8 -11.14 -3.07 -8.74
N ASN A 9 -12.32 -3.71 -8.74
CA ASN A 9 -13.25 -3.67 -9.87
C ASN A 9 -13.78 -2.24 -10.13
N VAL A 10 -14.06 -1.46 -9.09
CA VAL A 10 -14.48 -0.05 -9.20
C VAL A 10 -13.33 0.80 -9.72
N ILE A 11 -12.11 0.59 -9.20
CA ILE A 11 -10.89 1.28 -9.65
C ILE A 11 -10.69 1.06 -11.16
N ALA A 12 -10.66 -0.21 -11.59
CA ALA A 12 -10.43 -0.56 -12.98
C ALA A 12 -11.53 -0.01 -13.91
N ALA A 13 -12.79 -0.14 -13.52
CA ALA A 13 -13.92 0.34 -14.31
C ALA A 13 -13.92 1.88 -14.44
N SER A 14 -13.58 2.61 -13.35
CA SER A 14 -13.46 4.06 -13.38
C SER A 14 -12.32 4.53 -14.30
N ALA A 15 -11.15 3.86 -14.22
CA ALA A 15 -10.01 4.19 -15.07
C ALA A 15 -10.30 3.94 -16.57
N VAL A 16 -10.93 2.80 -16.88
CA VAL A 16 -11.36 2.49 -18.26
C VAL A 16 -12.44 3.48 -18.72
N GLY A 17 -13.41 3.82 -17.87
CA GLY A 17 -14.44 4.80 -18.16
C GLY A 17 -13.87 6.19 -18.48
N ALA A 18 -12.91 6.65 -17.69
CA ALA A 18 -12.18 7.90 -17.96
C ALA A 18 -11.44 7.85 -19.29
N GLY A 19 -10.75 6.71 -19.56
CA GLY A 19 -10.06 6.48 -20.83
C GLY A 19 -11.01 6.54 -22.04
N LEU A 20 -12.17 5.90 -21.95
CA LEU A 20 -13.19 5.95 -23.02
C LEU A 20 -13.76 7.35 -23.25
N ALA A 21 -13.97 8.12 -22.18
CA ALA A 21 -14.46 9.49 -22.26
C ALA A 21 -13.44 10.44 -22.92
N LEU A 22 -12.15 10.25 -22.63
CA LEU A 22 -11.06 11.08 -23.13
C LEU A 22 -10.57 10.68 -24.53
N ALA A 23 -10.71 9.41 -24.93
CA ALA A 23 -10.16 8.89 -26.18
C ALA A 23 -10.51 9.75 -27.43
N PRO A 24 -11.75 10.26 -27.61
CA PRO A 24 -12.08 11.09 -28.76
C PRO A 24 -11.51 12.52 -28.69
N LEU A 25 -10.92 12.93 -27.54
CA LEU A 25 -10.46 14.30 -27.28
C LEU A 25 -8.93 14.42 -27.27
N VAL A 26 -8.18 13.31 -27.34
CA VAL A 26 -6.72 13.32 -27.12
C VAL A 26 -5.97 14.18 -28.14
N ASP A 27 -6.40 14.18 -29.40
CA ASP A 27 -5.76 14.96 -30.46
C ASP A 27 -6.04 16.47 -30.24
N ASP A 28 -7.27 16.85 -29.91
CA ASP A 28 -7.65 18.25 -29.66
C ASP A 28 -6.95 18.78 -28.38
N LEU A 29 -6.76 17.95 -27.39
CA LEU A 29 -6.04 18.28 -26.15
C LEU A 29 -4.52 18.25 -26.34
N GLY A 30 -4.02 17.64 -27.40
CA GLY A 30 -2.58 17.47 -27.67
C GLY A 30 -1.88 16.68 -26.58
N ILE A 31 -2.49 15.57 -26.14
CA ILE A 31 -1.96 14.66 -25.10
C ILE A 31 -1.87 13.22 -25.61
N THR A 32 -1.04 12.45 -24.94
CA THR A 32 -1.08 10.97 -24.99
C THR A 32 -1.79 10.46 -23.76
N LEU A 33 -2.81 9.64 -23.95
CA LEU A 33 -3.56 9.00 -22.86
C LEU A 33 -3.18 7.53 -22.74
N SER A 34 -2.86 7.09 -21.52
CA SER A 34 -2.60 5.68 -21.23
C SER A 34 -3.50 5.20 -20.08
N VAL A 35 -4.21 4.11 -20.28
CA VAL A 35 -4.87 3.37 -19.21
C VAL A 35 -3.99 2.18 -18.86
N ILE A 36 -3.30 2.25 -17.71
CA ILE A 36 -2.27 1.29 -17.33
C ILE A 36 -2.86 0.29 -16.33
N GLY A 37 -2.97 -0.97 -16.73
CA GLY A 37 -3.35 -2.07 -15.83
C GLY A 37 -2.19 -2.42 -14.90
N THR A 38 -2.40 -2.33 -13.59
CA THR A 38 -1.36 -2.51 -12.57
C THR A 38 -1.71 -3.67 -11.63
N PRO A 39 -1.26 -4.90 -11.89
CA PRO A 39 -1.56 -6.07 -11.07
C PRO A 39 -0.76 -6.08 -9.77
N ALA A 40 -1.16 -6.96 -8.83
CA ALA A 40 -0.44 -7.31 -7.60
C ALA A 40 -0.20 -6.12 -6.64
N GLU A 41 -1.18 -5.24 -6.50
CA GLU A 41 -1.13 -4.16 -5.50
C GLU A 41 -1.20 -4.72 -4.07
N GLU A 42 -2.00 -5.75 -3.83
CA GLU A 42 -2.20 -6.41 -2.53
C GLU A 42 -1.00 -7.30 -2.16
N GLY A 43 0.14 -6.67 -1.81
CA GLY A 43 1.33 -7.37 -1.31
C GLY A 43 2.35 -7.83 -2.36
N GLY A 44 2.22 -7.41 -3.62
CA GLY A 44 3.19 -7.74 -4.67
C GLY A 44 4.02 -6.56 -5.16
N GLY A 45 3.56 -5.31 -4.92
CA GLY A 45 4.25 -4.10 -5.36
C GLY A 45 4.35 -3.98 -6.88
N GLY A 46 3.28 -4.35 -7.59
CA GLY A 46 3.31 -4.43 -9.05
C GLY A 46 3.67 -3.12 -9.73
N LYS A 47 3.16 -1.97 -9.23
CA LYS A 47 3.50 -0.65 -9.76
C LYS A 47 4.99 -0.33 -9.60
N ILE A 48 5.63 -0.78 -8.53
CA ILE A 48 7.06 -0.58 -8.28
C ILE A 48 7.87 -1.31 -9.35
N LEU A 49 7.56 -2.58 -9.59
CA LEU A 49 8.21 -3.37 -10.63
C LEU A 49 7.95 -2.82 -12.04
N MET A 50 6.78 -2.23 -12.26
CA MET A 50 6.43 -1.56 -13.52
C MET A 50 7.19 -0.25 -13.71
N LEU A 51 7.38 0.55 -12.64
CA LEU A 51 8.23 1.75 -12.65
C LEU A 51 9.67 1.38 -13.02
N GLU A 52 10.25 0.39 -12.34
CA GLU A 52 11.61 -0.10 -12.62
C GLU A 52 11.81 -0.58 -14.07
N ARG A 53 10.76 -1.12 -14.68
CA ARG A 53 10.76 -1.62 -16.06
C ARG A 53 10.36 -0.57 -17.09
N GLY A 54 10.15 0.68 -16.68
CA GLY A 54 9.85 1.80 -17.57
C GLY A 54 8.42 1.85 -18.10
N ALA A 55 7.46 1.14 -17.49
CA ALA A 55 6.05 1.17 -17.92
C ALA A 55 5.40 2.56 -17.78
N PHE A 56 5.98 3.44 -16.98
CA PHE A 56 5.55 4.82 -16.78
C PHE A 56 6.46 5.84 -17.49
N ALA A 57 7.34 5.39 -18.40
CA ALA A 57 8.23 6.30 -19.12
C ALA A 57 7.41 7.30 -19.95
N GLY A 58 7.71 8.59 -19.81
CA GLY A 58 7.01 9.67 -20.51
C GLY A 58 5.62 10.01 -19.99
N VAL A 59 5.21 9.44 -18.84
CA VAL A 59 3.99 9.84 -18.12
C VAL A 59 4.29 11.09 -17.29
N HIS A 60 3.50 12.15 -17.48
CA HIS A 60 3.67 13.43 -16.78
C HIS A 60 2.75 13.56 -15.57
N ALA A 61 1.68 12.80 -15.50
CA ALA A 61 0.79 12.73 -14.35
C ALA A 61 0.05 11.39 -14.30
N ALA A 62 -0.24 10.89 -13.09
CA ALA A 62 -0.99 9.66 -12.88
C ALA A 62 -2.17 9.89 -11.94
N LEU A 63 -3.34 9.37 -12.31
CA LEU A 63 -4.57 9.51 -11.55
C LEU A 63 -5.23 8.15 -11.36
N MET A 64 -5.76 7.92 -10.16
CA MET A 64 -6.70 6.85 -9.90
C MET A 64 -7.70 7.27 -8.82
N VAL A 65 -8.85 6.61 -8.74
CA VAL A 65 -9.81 6.76 -7.65
C VAL A 65 -10.00 5.43 -6.94
N HIS A 66 -10.10 5.45 -5.62
CA HIS A 66 -10.22 4.24 -4.80
C HIS A 66 -11.56 4.22 -4.04
N PRO A 67 -12.40 3.17 -4.15
CA PRO A 67 -13.64 3.10 -3.40
C PRO A 67 -13.36 2.83 -1.92
N THR A 68 -14.01 3.61 -1.07
CA THR A 68 -13.94 3.52 0.40
C THR A 68 -15.31 3.83 1.00
N PRO A 69 -15.52 3.64 2.32
CA PRO A 69 -16.76 4.08 2.94
C PRO A 69 -16.99 5.59 2.93
N ASN A 70 -15.92 6.39 2.81
CA ASN A 70 -15.97 7.85 2.91
C ASN A 70 -15.30 8.51 1.70
N GLU A 71 -15.68 9.76 1.42
CA GLU A 71 -14.94 10.63 0.52
C GLU A 71 -13.68 11.15 1.23
N ASP A 72 -12.51 11.07 0.58
CA ASP A 72 -11.27 11.65 1.09
C ASP A 72 -10.40 12.08 -0.11
N LEU A 73 -9.97 13.32 -0.14
CA LEU A 73 -9.14 13.84 -1.23
C LEU A 73 -7.66 13.52 -1.00
N TYR A 74 -7.24 13.57 0.26
CA TYR A 74 -5.86 13.39 0.67
C TYR A 74 -5.70 12.23 1.67
N PRO A 75 -6.03 10.98 1.25
CA PRO A 75 -5.88 9.84 2.15
C PRO A 75 -4.43 9.72 2.60
N ARG A 76 -4.24 9.43 3.90
CA ARG A 76 -2.90 9.24 4.45
C ARG A 76 -2.37 7.88 4.06
N ILE A 77 -1.41 7.85 3.16
CA ILE A 77 -0.76 6.63 2.70
C ILE A 77 0.64 6.57 3.29
N SER A 78 0.88 5.54 4.11
CA SER A 78 2.14 5.34 4.82
C SER A 78 3.09 4.41 4.09
N ALA A 79 4.39 4.61 4.28
CA ALA A 79 5.40 3.66 3.84
C ALA A 79 5.30 2.34 4.62
N VAL A 80 5.51 1.20 3.95
CA VAL A 80 5.49 -0.13 4.57
C VAL A 80 6.54 -1.06 3.98
N ALA A 81 7.27 -1.77 4.85
CA ALA A 81 8.13 -2.89 4.50
C ALA A 81 7.50 -4.20 4.97
N HIS A 82 7.54 -5.21 4.12
CA HIS A 82 7.06 -6.57 4.38
C HIS A 82 8.26 -7.49 4.54
N MET A 83 8.44 -8.07 5.72
CA MET A 83 9.61 -8.84 6.09
C MET A 83 9.24 -10.28 6.40
N ARG A 84 10.00 -11.22 5.87
CA ARG A 84 9.98 -12.63 6.25
C ARG A 84 11.16 -12.89 7.18
N VAL A 85 10.90 -13.55 8.30
CA VAL A 85 11.86 -13.87 9.34
C VAL A 85 11.88 -15.37 9.52
N GLN A 86 13.05 -15.99 9.38
CA GLN A 86 13.23 -17.42 9.54
C GLN A 86 14.39 -17.68 10.49
N TYR A 87 14.16 -18.58 11.47
CA TYR A 87 15.21 -19.10 12.34
C TYR A 87 15.44 -20.57 12.06
N THR A 88 16.71 -20.94 11.93
CA THR A 88 17.14 -22.33 11.78
C THR A 88 18.01 -22.72 12.98
N GLY A 89 17.60 -23.75 13.66
CA GLY A 89 18.29 -24.35 14.79
C GLY A 89 18.65 -25.82 14.55
N ARG A 90 18.46 -26.63 15.55
CA ARG A 90 18.71 -28.08 15.48
C ARG A 90 17.70 -28.82 16.35
N GLU A 91 17.07 -29.82 15.77
CA GLU A 91 16.12 -30.70 16.45
C GLU A 91 16.82 -31.59 17.50
N SER A 92 16.10 -31.95 18.55
CA SER A 92 16.45 -32.97 19.54
C SER A 92 15.19 -33.45 20.23
N HIS A 93 15.25 -34.62 20.86
CA HIS A 93 14.13 -35.10 21.68
C HIS A 93 14.02 -34.27 22.96
N ALA A 94 12.89 -33.56 23.12
CA ALA A 94 12.73 -32.56 24.18
C ALA A 94 12.83 -33.08 25.62
N ALA A 95 12.60 -34.40 25.85
CA ALA A 95 12.71 -35.02 27.18
C ALA A 95 13.94 -35.86 27.37
N ILE A 96 14.59 -36.34 26.31
CA ILE A 96 15.74 -37.29 26.42
C ILE A 96 17.06 -36.53 26.37
N ALA A 97 17.21 -35.57 25.44
CA ALA A 97 18.46 -34.87 25.22
C ALA A 97 18.21 -33.43 24.72
N PRO A 98 17.43 -32.59 25.46
CA PRO A 98 17.11 -31.23 25.04
C PRO A 98 18.36 -30.35 24.86
N GLU A 99 19.44 -30.64 25.62
CA GLU A 99 20.71 -29.92 25.56
C GLU A 99 21.47 -30.08 24.23
N LEU A 100 21.10 -31.07 23.41
CA LEU A 100 21.64 -31.25 22.07
C LEU A 100 20.89 -30.46 21.01
N GLY A 101 19.72 -29.93 21.36
CA GLY A 101 18.89 -29.09 20.48
C GLY A 101 19.37 -27.63 20.42
N VAL A 102 18.95 -26.94 19.39
CA VAL A 102 19.03 -25.47 19.27
C VAL A 102 17.64 -24.99 18.87
N ASN A 103 16.94 -24.37 19.82
CA ASN A 103 15.49 -24.10 19.67
C ASN A 103 15.20 -22.85 18.87
N ALA A 104 14.66 -23.00 17.68
CA ALA A 104 14.24 -21.89 16.82
C ALA A 104 13.00 -21.14 17.36
N ALA A 105 12.15 -21.79 18.16
CA ALA A 105 10.99 -21.11 18.77
C ALA A 105 11.42 -20.18 19.92
N ASP A 106 12.52 -20.47 20.61
CA ASP A 106 13.07 -19.56 21.61
C ASP A 106 13.58 -18.28 20.95
N ALA A 107 14.23 -18.37 19.78
CA ALA A 107 14.63 -17.21 18.98
C ALA A 107 13.44 -16.30 18.64
N MET A 108 12.37 -16.89 18.15
CA MET A 108 11.14 -16.15 17.80
C MET A 108 10.52 -15.50 19.04
N THR A 109 10.51 -16.20 20.18
CA THR A 109 9.99 -15.68 21.45
C THR A 109 10.81 -14.47 21.93
N VAL A 110 12.14 -14.57 21.93
CA VAL A 110 13.03 -13.46 22.32
C VAL A 110 12.83 -12.26 21.41
N ALA A 111 12.74 -12.48 20.10
CA ALA A 111 12.49 -11.41 19.12
C ALA A 111 11.15 -10.71 19.36
N GLN A 112 10.08 -11.45 19.61
CA GLN A 112 8.76 -10.89 19.93
C GLN A 112 8.76 -10.07 21.22
N VAL A 113 9.46 -10.51 22.25
CA VAL A 113 9.64 -9.76 23.50
C VAL A 113 10.42 -8.48 23.24
N ALA A 114 11.54 -8.56 22.50
CA ALA A 114 12.35 -7.39 22.13
C ALA A 114 11.53 -6.36 21.32
N ILE A 115 10.71 -6.80 20.38
CA ILE A 115 9.78 -5.94 19.64
C ILE A 115 8.75 -5.32 20.60
N GLY A 116 8.24 -6.09 21.57
CA GLY A 116 7.33 -5.58 22.60
C GLY A 116 7.94 -4.42 23.40
N LEU A 117 9.21 -4.54 23.79
CA LEU A 117 9.96 -3.48 24.47
C LEU A 117 10.26 -2.29 23.55
N LEU A 118 10.60 -2.55 22.28
CA LEU A 118 10.85 -1.51 21.28
C LEU A 118 9.64 -0.61 21.07
N ARG A 119 8.40 -1.15 21.14
CA ARG A 119 7.17 -0.39 20.90
C ARG A 119 7.03 0.83 21.79
N GLN A 120 7.55 0.82 23.03
CA GLN A 120 7.54 2.00 23.91
C GLN A 120 8.33 3.17 23.33
N HIS A 121 9.29 2.91 22.47
CA HIS A 121 10.24 3.88 21.94
C HIS A 121 10.02 4.19 20.46
N LEU A 122 8.87 3.81 19.91
CA LEU A 122 8.47 4.14 18.55
C LEU A 122 7.89 5.56 18.50
N ARG A 123 8.03 6.19 17.34
CA ARG A 123 7.31 7.43 17.06
C ARG A 123 5.80 7.17 16.99
N PRO A 124 4.93 8.17 17.19
CA PRO A 124 3.47 7.96 17.25
C PRO A 124 2.85 7.27 16.04
N PHE A 125 3.47 7.36 14.87
CA PHE A 125 2.98 6.76 13.61
C PHE A 125 3.72 5.49 13.19
N ASP A 126 4.81 5.16 13.87
CA ASP A 126 5.54 3.92 13.60
C ASP A 126 4.76 2.73 14.13
N GLN A 127 4.62 1.70 13.30
CA GLN A 127 3.91 0.48 13.68
C GLN A 127 4.72 -0.76 13.32
N ILE A 128 4.64 -1.76 14.19
CA ILE A 128 5.22 -3.08 13.97
C ILE A 128 4.15 -4.12 14.31
N HIS A 129 3.79 -4.94 13.33
CA HIS A 129 2.89 -6.07 13.53
C HIS A 129 3.34 -7.25 12.68
N GLY A 130 2.96 -8.44 13.10
CA GLY A 130 3.34 -9.67 12.40
C GLY A 130 2.74 -10.89 13.06
N ILE A 131 2.89 -12.00 12.41
CA ILE A 131 2.43 -13.32 12.85
C ILE A 131 3.54 -14.34 12.72
N VAL A 132 3.51 -15.35 13.59
CA VAL A 132 4.30 -16.57 13.42
C VAL A 132 3.51 -17.50 12.49
N THR A 133 4.10 -17.85 11.36
CA THR A 133 3.47 -18.72 10.34
C THR A 133 3.83 -20.18 10.54
N HIS A 134 5.00 -20.44 11.15
CA HIS A 134 5.45 -21.77 11.54
C HIS A 134 6.19 -21.72 12.88
N GLY A 135 5.74 -22.48 13.88
CA GLY A 135 6.27 -22.45 15.25
C GLY A 135 6.95 -23.75 15.71
N GLY A 136 7.09 -24.76 14.83
CA GLY A 136 7.60 -26.08 15.12
C GLY A 136 6.60 -27.18 14.74
N ASP A 137 7.07 -28.46 14.74
CA ASP A 137 6.33 -29.59 14.17
C ASP A 137 5.66 -30.49 15.21
N ALA A 138 6.31 -30.69 16.37
CA ALA A 138 5.80 -31.57 17.42
C ALA A 138 6.26 -31.15 18.82
N THR A 139 5.39 -31.38 19.80
CA THR A 139 5.63 -30.95 21.19
C THR A 139 6.79 -31.69 21.91
N ASN A 140 7.17 -32.87 21.43
CA ASN A 140 8.27 -33.67 21.97
C ASN A 140 9.58 -33.52 21.19
N VAL A 141 9.62 -32.59 20.23
CA VAL A 141 10.83 -32.26 19.45
C VAL A 141 11.17 -30.80 19.65
N VAL A 142 12.43 -30.49 19.94
CA VAL A 142 12.94 -29.12 19.97
C VAL A 142 12.81 -28.54 18.57
N PRO A 143 12.07 -27.41 18.35
CA PRO A 143 11.87 -26.84 17.04
C PRO A 143 13.18 -26.45 16.35
N ALA A 144 13.47 -27.07 15.20
CA ALA A 144 14.63 -26.74 14.38
C ALA A 144 14.37 -25.60 13.40
N HIS A 145 13.09 -25.27 13.14
CA HIS A 145 12.71 -24.19 12.25
C HIS A 145 11.49 -23.44 12.76
N THR A 146 11.55 -22.11 12.66
CA THR A 146 10.40 -21.23 12.86
C THR A 146 10.40 -20.14 11.81
N GLU A 147 9.20 -19.70 11.44
CA GLU A 147 9.00 -18.64 10.44
C GLU A 147 7.90 -17.68 10.88
N GLY A 148 8.04 -16.44 10.48
CA GLY A 148 7.01 -15.42 10.66
C GLY A 148 7.08 -14.33 9.57
N THR A 149 5.96 -13.64 9.37
CA THR A 149 5.88 -12.49 8.50
C THR A 149 5.55 -11.25 9.32
N TRP A 150 6.20 -10.14 8.98
CA TRP A 150 6.15 -8.89 9.74
C TRP A 150 6.05 -7.69 8.84
N MET A 151 5.32 -6.68 9.30
CA MET A 151 5.23 -5.39 8.64
C MET A 151 5.76 -4.30 9.55
N ALA A 152 6.59 -3.43 8.99
CA ALA A 152 6.99 -2.17 9.59
C ALA A 152 6.34 -1.04 8.80
N ARG A 153 5.67 -0.11 9.50
CA ARG A 153 5.04 1.06 8.89
C ARG A 153 5.58 2.33 9.51
N SER A 154 5.82 3.33 8.67
CA SER A 154 6.16 4.70 9.08
C SER A 154 5.48 5.69 8.16
N ARG A 155 5.49 6.98 8.54
CA ARG A 155 4.84 8.03 7.77
C ARG A 155 5.48 8.20 6.38
N THR A 156 6.82 8.16 6.33
CA THR A 156 7.61 8.33 5.10
C THR A 156 8.62 7.20 4.93
N LEU A 157 9.22 7.09 3.74
CA LEU A 157 10.34 6.15 3.49
C LEU A 157 11.52 6.43 4.42
N ASP A 158 11.92 7.69 4.57
CA ASP A 158 13.04 8.08 5.44
C ASP A 158 12.78 7.64 6.89
N GLU A 159 11.56 7.81 7.36
CA GLU A 159 11.18 7.34 8.70
C GLU A 159 11.23 5.80 8.81
N LEU A 160 10.83 5.11 7.76
CA LEU A 160 10.87 3.65 7.69
C LEU A 160 12.31 3.11 7.64
N GLU A 161 13.20 3.78 6.92
CA GLU A 161 14.65 3.47 6.90
C GLU A 161 15.28 3.59 8.28
N HIS A 162 14.79 4.48 9.13
CA HIS A 162 15.24 4.60 10.52
C HIS A 162 14.60 3.54 11.44
N LEU A 163 13.37 3.10 11.16
CA LEU A 163 12.65 2.12 11.96
C LEU A 163 13.17 0.70 11.71
N ARG A 164 13.33 0.33 10.45
CA ARG A 164 13.64 -1.04 10.00
C ARG A 164 14.88 -1.64 10.71
N PRO A 165 16.05 -0.98 10.79
CA PRO A 165 17.22 -1.55 11.48
C PRO A 165 16.99 -1.78 12.97
N ARG A 166 16.06 -1.06 13.60
CA ARG A 166 15.72 -1.28 15.02
C ARG A 166 14.94 -2.56 15.20
N ILE A 167 14.08 -2.90 14.23
CA ILE A 167 13.31 -4.16 14.22
C ILE A 167 14.23 -5.33 13.91
N GLU A 168 15.10 -5.19 12.91
CA GLU A 168 16.08 -6.22 12.52
C GLU A 168 16.97 -6.62 13.71
N ARG A 169 17.44 -5.65 14.51
CA ARG A 169 18.17 -5.94 15.76
C ARG A 169 17.36 -6.75 16.78
N CYS A 170 16.03 -6.64 16.80
CA CYS A 170 15.22 -7.50 17.66
C CYS A 170 15.25 -8.96 17.18
N PHE A 171 15.23 -9.17 15.86
CA PHE A 171 15.37 -10.51 15.30
C PHE A 171 16.79 -11.07 15.49
N GLU A 172 17.82 -10.24 15.31
CA GLU A 172 19.21 -10.61 15.58
C GLU A 172 19.44 -11.02 17.05
N ALA A 173 18.82 -10.30 17.99
CA ALA A 173 18.87 -10.64 19.41
C ALA A 173 18.28 -12.04 19.71
N GLY A 174 17.19 -12.40 19.01
CA GLY A 174 16.61 -13.74 19.10
C GLY A 174 17.60 -14.83 18.65
N ALA A 175 18.24 -14.63 17.51
CA ALA A 175 19.25 -15.56 16.99
C ALA A 175 20.45 -15.67 17.93
N LEU A 176 20.97 -14.54 18.40
CA LEU A 176 22.12 -14.48 19.29
C LEU A 176 21.85 -15.23 20.62
N ALA A 177 20.67 -14.99 21.20
CA ALA A 177 20.30 -15.57 22.49
C ALA A 177 20.09 -17.09 22.41
N SER A 178 19.56 -17.60 21.31
CA SER A 178 19.23 -19.03 21.12
C SER A 178 20.31 -19.85 20.42
N GLY A 179 21.30 -19.18 19.80
CA GLY A 179 22.33 -19.85 18.99
C GLY A 179 21.81 -20.31 17.61
N THR A 180 20.67 -19.79 17.14
CA THR A 180 20.10 -20.10 15.83
C THR A 180 20.71 -19.25 14.72
N THR A 181 20.52 -19.69 13.48
CA THR A 181 20.80 -18.87 12.31
C THR A 181 19.53 -18.09 11.90
N LEU A 182 19.66 -16.78 11.69
CA LEU A 182 18.61 -15.91 11.21
C LEU A 182 18.74 -15.72 9.70
N ALA A 183 17.61 -15.83 8.98
CA ALA A 183 17.45 -15.33 7.62
C ALA A 183 16.34 -14.28 7.60
N LEU A 184 16.67 -13.09 7.07
CA LEU A 184 15.74 -12.00 6.82
C LEU A 184 15.63 -11.78 5.31
N SER A 185 14.41 -11.63 4.82
CA SER A 185 14.16 -11.28 3.42
C SER A 185 12.92 -10.41 3.30
N ASP A 186 12.84 -9.62 2.25
CA ASP A 186 11.61 -8.90 1.92
C ASP A 186 10.65 -9.82 1.16
N GLU A 187 9.36 -9.76 1.49
CA GLU A 187 8.32 -10.53 0.77
C GLU A 187 7.93 -9.84 -0.54
N CYS A 188 8.05 -8.52 -0.59
CA CYS A 188 7.80 -7.69 -1.77
C CYS A 188 8.61 -6.39 -1.68
N PRO A 189 8.70 -5.60 -2.77
CA PRO A 189 9.28 -4.26 -2.72
C PRO A 189 8.62 -3.38 -1.65
N THR A 190 9.40 -2.48 -1.04
CA THR A 190 8.89 -1.52 -0.05
C THR A 190 7.93 -0.53 -0.69
N TYR A 191 6.73 -0.40 -0.14
CA TYR A 191 5.77 0.62 -0.57
C TYR A 191 6.14 1.96 0.04
N ALA A 192 6.13 2.99 -0.79
CA ALA A 192 6.36 4.36 -0.34
C ALA A 192 5.10 4.99 0.28
N HIS A 193 5.31 6.07 1.02
CA HIS A 193 4.24 7.01 1.33
C HIS A 193 3.79 7.73 0.07
N MET A 194 2.62 8.32 0.09
CA MET A 194 2.12 9.10 -1.03
C MET A 194 2.36 10.59 -0.85
N GLU A 195 2.89 11.22 -1.89
CA GLU A 195 2.91 12.65 -2.07
C GLU A 195 1.83 13.03 -3.10
N HIS A 196 0.77 13.65 -2.61
CA HIS A 196 -0.31 14.10 -3.48
C HIS A 196 0.09 15.36 -4.23
N ASP A 197 -0.08 15.39 -5.54
CA ASP A 197 0.02 16.65 -6.29
C ASP A 197 -1.17 17.54 -5.96
N HIS A 198 -0.89 18.64 -5.25
CA HIS A 198 -1.93 19.51 -4.70
C HIS A 198 -2.80 20.13 -5.79
N ASP A 199 -2.21 20.63 -6.86
CA ASP A 199 -2.98 21.30 -7.91
C ASP A 199 -3.88 20.34 -8.70
N LEU A 200 -3.38 19.11 -8.98
CA LEU A 200 -4.20 18.06 -9.56
C LEU A 200 -5.33 17.63 -8.63
N ALA A 201 -5.05 17.52 -7.33
CA ALA A 201 -6.03 17.15 -6.33
C ALA A 201 -7.14 18.22 -6.20
N GLU A 202 -6.77 19.50 -6.17
CA GLU A 202 -7.75 20.60 -6.12
C GLU A 202 -8.59 20.70 -7.42
N THR A 203 -7.97 20.45 -8.56
CA THR A 203 -8.70 20.34 -9.84
C THR A 203 -9.69 19.18 -9.80
N TYR A 204 -9.27 18.03 -9.30
CA TYR A 204 -10.16 16.88 -9.10
C TYR A 204 -11.28 17.19 -8.08
N ARG A 205 -10.99 17.92 -6.99
CA ARG A 205 -11.98 18.38 -6.01
C ARG A 205 -13.10 19.18 -6.68
N ALA A 206 -12.74 20.15 -7.50
CA ALA A 206 -13.70 21.00 -8.19
C ALA A 206 -14.63 20.15 -9.08
N ASN A 207 -14.07 19.24 -9.85
CA ASN A 207 -14.79 18.35 -10.74
C ASN A 207 -15.69 17.35 -10.00
N ALA A 208 -15.19 16.73 -8.93
CA ALA A 208 -15.99 15.83 -8.10
C ALA A 208 -17.15 16.57 -7.39
N THR A 209 -16.91 17.81 -6.95
CA THR A 209 -17.96 18.66 -6.35
C THR A 209 -19.06 19.00 -7.35
N ALA A 210 -18.70 19.31 -8.61
CA ALA A 210 -19.66 19.55 -9.68
C ALA A 210 -20.54 18.32 -9.99
N LEU A 211 -20.04 17.11 -9.72
CA LEU A 211 -20.79 15.86 -9.80
C LEU A 211 -21.60 15.54 -8.54
N GLY A 212 -21.67 16.46 -7.56
CA GLY A 212 -22.41 16.27 -6.31
C GLY A 212 -21.65 15.44 -5.25
N ARG A 213 -20.33 15.30 -5.37
CA ARG A 213 -19.46 14.60 -4.42
C ARG A 213 -18.55 15.58 -3.68
N PRO A 214 -19.07 16.27 -2.65
CA PRO A 214 -18.23 17.13 -1.82
C PRO A 214 -17.22 16.27 -1.07
N ARG A 215 -15.96 16.71 -1.00
CA ARG A 215 -14.88 15.96 -0.38
C ARG A 215 -14.49 16.53 0.96
N SER A 216 -14.25 15.66 1.93
CA SER A 216 -13.60 16.01 3.18
C SER A 216 -12.08 15.82 3.08
N ASP A 217 -11.34 16.59 3.86
CA ASP A 217 -9.87 16.49 3.98
C ASP A 217 -9.49 15.85 5.31
N ASP A 218 -10.38 15.07 5.90
CA ASP A 218 -10.23 14.59 7.27
C ASP A 218 -9.06 13.59 7.42
N GLY A 219 -8.56 13.03 6.31
CA GLY A 219 -7.38 12.18 6.27
C GLY A 219 -7.41 11.07 7.34
N VAL A 220 -8.58 10.51 7.62
CA VAL A 220 -8.79 9.59 8.75
C VAL A 220 -8.28 8.19 8.43
N ALA A 221 -8.35 7.80 7.17
CA ALA A 221 -7.89 6.48 6.75
C ALA A 221 -6.37 6.48 6.53
N THR A 222 -5.66 5.63 7.28
CA THR A 222 -4.23 5.38 7.05
C THR A 222 -4.06 3.97 6.51
N TYR A 223 -3.58 3.84 5.28
CA TYR A 223 -3.26 2.56 4.64
C TYR A 223 -1.99 2.70 3.80
N SER A 224 -1.61 1.68 3.08
CA SER A 224 -0.45 1.70 2.19
C SER A 224 -0.86 1.14 0.83
N THR A 225 -0.27 1.69 -0.21
CA THR A 225 -0.45 1.26 -1.60
C THR A 225 0.83 1.54 -2.39
N ASP A 226 1.12 0.73 -3.40
CA ASP A 226 2.25 0.95 -4.30
C ASP A 226 2.06 2.16 -5.22
N MET A 227 0.88 2.82 -5.18
CA MET A 227 0.66 4.13 -5.80
C MET A 227 1.52 5.23 -5.14
N GLY A 228 1.90 5.05 -3.87
CA GLY A 228 2.88 5.91 -3.21
C GLY A 228 4.19 6.00 -3.99
N ASN A 229 4.71 4.87 -4.49
CA ASN A 229 5.94 4.86 -5.29
C ASN A 229 5.77 5.60 -6.64
N VAL A 230 4.57 5.54 -7.24
CA VAL A 230 4.26 6.31 -8.45
C VAL A 230 4.26 7.80 -8.14
N SER A 231 3.71 8.22 -7.00
CA SER A 231 3.64 9.63 -6.61
C SER A 231 5.01 10.26 -6.34
N LEU A 232 5.99 9.47 -5.91
CA LEU A 232 7.38 9.94 -5.77
C LEU A 232 8.11 10.06 -7.12
N ALA A 233 7.58 9.43 -8.17
CA ALA A 233 8.18 9.45 -9.50
C ALA A 233 7.55 10.51 -10.41
N MET A 234 6.29 10.87 -10.19
CA MET A 234 5.56 11.85 -11.01
C MET A 234 4.36 12.43 -10.27
N PRO A 235 3.88 13.64 -10.64
CA PRO A 235 2.65 14.22 -10.12
C PRO A 235 1.50 13.22 -10.12
N SER A 236 0.91 12.95 -8.95
CA SER A 236 -0.10 11.88 -8.84
C SER A 236 -1.18 12.21 -7.82
N ILE A 237 -2.39 11.68 -8.04
CA ILE A 237 -3.49 11.71 -7.07
C ILE A 237 -4.12 10.34 -6.90
N HIS A 238 -4.62 10.09 -5.68
CA HIS A 238 -5.29 8.85 -5.28
C HIS A 238 -6.49 9.17 -4.36
N PRO A 239 -7.47 9.97 -4.80
CA PRO A 239 -8.62 10.28 -3.96
C PRO A 239 -9.49 9.05 -3.71
N CYS A 240 -10.09 9.02 -2.52
CA CYS A 240 -11.11 8.06 -2.18
C CYS A 240 -12.47 8.50 -2.71
N ILE A 241 -13.27 7.54 -3.19
CA ILE A 241 -14.65 7.76 -3.63
C ILE A 241 -15.60 6.89 -2.78
N ALA A 242 -16.58 7.52 -2.14
CA ALA A 242 -17.48 6.82 -1.24
C ALA A 242 -18.43 5.88 -1.98
N ILE A 243 -18.62 4.68 -1.42
CA ILE A 243 -19.69 3.75 -1.76
C ILE A 243 -20.49 3.38 -0.51
N GLU A 244 -21.77 3.02 -0.68
CA GLU A 244 -22.64 2.62 0.43
C GLU A 244 -22.26 1.21 0.92
N THR A 245 -21.52 1.14 2.02
CA THR A 245 -20.98 -0.12 2.56
C THR A 245 -21.80 -0.71 3.70
N GLY A 246 -22.79 0.03 4.24
CA GLY A 246 -23.54 -0.39 5.42
C GLY A 246 -22.69 -0.48 6.70
N GLY A 247 -21.59 0.28 6.74
CA GLY A 247 -20.64 0.30 7.86
C GLY A 247 -19.45 -0.65 7.69
N ALA A 248 -19.38 -1.42 6.60
CA ALA A 248 -18.23 -2.26 6.32
C ALA A 248 -17.03 -1.41 5.84
N VAL A 249 -15.83 -1.88 6.15
CA VAL A 249 -14.57 -1.30 5.65
C VAL A 249 -13.88 -2.25 4.66
N ASN A 250 -12.91 -1.72 3.90
CA ASN A 250 -12.12 -2.50 2.96
C ASN A 250 -11.57 -3.78 3.63
N HIS A 251 -11.42 -4.85 2.85
CA HIS A 251 -10.98 -6.19 3.23
C HIS A 251 -12.01 -7.01 4.01
N GLN A 252 -13.23 -6.51 4.20
CA GLN A 252 -14.35 -7.30 4.76
C GLN A 252 -15.21 -7.93 3.64
N PRO A 253 -15.81 -9.12 3.88
CA PRO A 253 -16.72 -9.73 2.89
C PRO A 253 -17.92 -8.85 2.52
N GLU A 254 -18.38 -8.03 3.47
CA GLU A 254 -19.47 -7.06 3.29
C GLU A 254 -19.05 -5.95 2.31
N PHE A 255 -17.80 -5.50 2.35
CA PHE A 255 -17.27 -4.52 1.40
C PHE A 255 -17.23 -5.10 -0.02
N ALA A 256 -16.85 -6.39 -0.18
CA ALA A 256 -16.91 -7.05 -1.47
C ALA A 256 -18.32 -7.10 -2.07
N ARG A 257 -19.37 -7.21 -1.22
CA ARG A 257 -20.76 -7.10 -1.65
C ARG A 257 -21.14 -5.65 -2.02
N ALA A 258 -20.63 -4.68 -1.28
CA ALA A 258 -20.84 -3.27 -1.56
C ALA A 258 -20.18 -2.82 -2.86
N ALA A 259 -19.04 -3.38 -3.21
CA ALA A 259 -18.29 -3.05 -4.43
C ALA A 259 -18.99 -3.44 -5.75
N VAL A 260 -20.17 -4.07 -5.68
CA VAL A 260 -21.02 -4.43 -6.83
C VAL A 260 -22.47 -3.98 -6.66
N ASN A 261 -22.75 -3.04 -5.77
CA ASN A 261 -24.07 -2.47 -5.57
C ASN A 261 -24.29 -1.22 -6.44
N ALA A 262 -25.52 -0.69 -6.47
CA ALA A 262 -25.86 0.48 -7.25
C ALA A 262 -25.06 1.75 -6.89
N SER A 263 -24.57 1.88 -5.64
CA SER A 263 -23.72 3.01 -5.27
C SER A 263 -22.31 2.87 -5.83
N ALA A 264 -21.79 1.63 -5.93
CA ALA A 264 -20.53 1.35 -6.60
C ALA A 264 -20.60 1.63 -8.10
N ASP A 265 -21.72 1.28 -8.77
CA ASP A 265 -21.94 1.60 -10.18
C ASP A 265 -21.97 3.13 -10.42
N ARG A 266 -22.61 3.88 -9.52
CA ARG A 266 -22.55 5.35 -9.56
C ARG A 266 -21.13 5.86 -9.35
N ALA A 267 -20.41 5.31 -8.38
CA ALA A 267 -19.02 5.69 -8.09
C ALA A 267 -18.09 5.44 -9.29
N VAL A 268 -18.30 4.34 -10.03
CA VAL A 268 -17.57 4.09 -11.29
C VAL A 268 -17.78 5.23 -12.29
N THR A 269 -19.03 5.60 -12.54
CA THR A 269 -19.35 6.63 -13.52
C THR A 269 -18.85 8.01 -13.09
N GLU A 270 -19.11 8.39 -11.84
CA GLU A 270 -18.74 9.71 -11.31
C GLU A 270 -17.22 9.83 -11.11
N GLY A 271 -16.55 8.76 -10.69
CA GLY A 271 -15.08 8.71 -10.60
C GLY A 271 -14.41 8.80 -11.99
N ALA A 272 -14.98 8.12 -12.98
CA ALA A 272 -14.52 8.21 -14.36
C ALA A 272 -14.64 9.64 -14.90
N LEU A 273 -15.81 10.28 -14.71
CA LEU A 273 -16.05 11.65 -15.15
C LEU A 273 -15.14 12.65 -14.41
N ALA A 274 -15.00 12.53 -13.10
CA ALA A 274 -14.13 13.41 -12.32
C ALA A 274 -12.67 13.33 -12.80
N MET A 275 -12.15 12.12 -13.04
CA MET A 275 -10.81 11.94 -13.60
C MET A 275 -10.70 12.52 -15.02
N ALA A 276 -11.69 12.27 -15.90
CA ALA A 276 -11.66 12.76 -17.26
C ALA A 276 -11.69 14.30 -17.32
N TRP A 277 -12.55 14.94 -16.55
CA TRP A 277 -12.60 16.41 -16.47
C TRP A 277 -11.29 16.97 -15.89
N THR A 278 -10.72 16.32 -14.89
CA THR A 278 -9.41 16.73 -14.32
C THR A 278 -8.30 16.68 -15.38
N VAL A 279 -8.27 15.64 -16.23
CA VAL A 279 -7.31 15.57 -17.33
C VAL A 279 -7.54 16.67 -18.36
N ILE A 280 -8.80 16.99 -18.70
CA ILE A 280 -9.14 18.09 -19.63
C ILE A 280 -8.65 19.42 -19.04
N ASP A 281 -8.97 19.72 -17.80
CA ASP A 281 -8.58 20.96 -17.13
C ASP A 281 -7.05 21.07 -17.01
N ALA A 282 -6.38 19.97 -16.65
CA ALA A 282 -4.92 19.92 -16.59
C ALA A 282 -4.27 20.12 -17.96
N ALA A 283 -4.86 19.58 -19.03
CA ALA A 283 -4.34 19.69 -20.40
C ALA A 283 -4.56 21.07 -21.04
N THR A 284 -5.57 21.80 -20.63
CA THR A 284 -5.97 23.08 -21.23
C THR A 284 -5.68 24.30 -20.35
N GLY A 285 -5.41 24.08 -19.06
CA GLY A 285 -5.20 25.12 -18.06
C GLY A 285 -3.73 25.40 -17.75
N ALA A 286 -3.51 26.19 -16.70
CA ALA A 286 -2.18 26.58 -16.22
C ALA A 286 -1.33 25.39 -15.73
N LEU A 287 -1.96 24.27 -15.36
CA LEU A 287 -1.26 23.04 -14.94
C LEU A 287 -0.44 22.41 -16.06
N ARG A 288 -0.82 22.60 -17.31
CA ARG A 288 -0.14 21.96 -18.45
C ARG A 288 1.37 22.23 -18.45
N ASP A 289 1.75 23.51 -18.39
CA ASP A 289 3.16 23.89 -18.48
C ASP A 289 3.98 23.34 -17.31
N ARG A 290 3.41 23.34 -16.10
CA ARG A 290 4.04 22.75 -14.92
C ARG A 290 4.24 21.24 -15.09
N LEU A 291 3.22 20.52 -15.50
CA LEU A 291 3.28 19.06 -15.67
C LEU A 291 4.25 18.66 -16.79
N LEU A 292 4.32 19.41 -17.88
CA LEU A 292 5.26 19.17 -18.97
C LEU A 292 6.70 19.58 -18.63
N GLY A 293 6.87 20.57 -17.73
CA GLY A 293 8.18 21.07 -17.32
C GLY A 293 8.99 20.16 -16.38
N GLY A 294 8.38 19.07 -15.86
CA GLY A 294 9.07 18.04 -15.10
C GLY A 294 9.63 18.51 -13.75
N GLY A 295 9.07 19.57 -13.16
CA GLY A 295 9.43 19.98 -11.78
C GLY A 295 8.72 19.11 -10.75
N PRO A 296 9.40 18.73 -9.64
CA PRO A 296 8.72 18.12 -8.50
C PRO A 296 7.67 19.08 -7.94
N PRO A 297 6.60 18.59 -7.27
CA PRO A 297 5.60 19.44 -6.66
C PRO A 297 6.29 20.41 -5.67
N GLU A 298 5.94 21.69 -5.75
CA GLU A 298 6.38 22.65 -4.73
C GLU A 298 5.73 22.28 -3.39
N SER A 299 6.56 22.03 -2.39
CA SER A 299 6.18 21.59 -1.03
C SER A 299 5.49 22.69 -0.21
#